data_3ec7772340c70bbd91f334d1ee459acc
#
_entry.id   3ec7772340c70bbd91f334d1ee459acc
#
_cell.length_a   1.000
_cell.length_b   1.000
_cell.length_c   1.000
_cell.angle_alpha   90.00
_cell.angle_beta   90.00
_cell.angle_gamma   90.00
#
_symmetry.space_group_name_H-M   'P 1'
#
loop_
_entity.id
_entity.type
_entity.pdbx_description
1 polymer ?
#
loop_
_entity_poly.entity_id
_entity_poly.type
_entity_poly.pdbx_seq_one_letter_code
_entity_poly.pdbx_strand_id
1 'polypeptide(L)'
;RQRQMCIRDRKYIEIDYLDSILMNALEELINKCDGYEPYYCDSHNDSFIQCALVDDSTDSPVMYGFVGLLINDECGYVEVSGLVAPDFRHRGHFRNMLSICYRNLKSSSAGNLELIAPISGELLNCSLCGDVCFYEYLYQLDKAHFNLKSIQAAEPDNAEYYLEGDDYLMYLPEYEEPVALLYLDTQNTFVNVYGVFVDEKLRGKGIGTCPVSYTHLRAHETVL
;
A
#
# COMPACT_ATOMS: atom_id res chain seq x y z
N ARG A 1 -25.03 5.79 31.87
CA ARG A 1 -25.92 4.92 31.03
C ARG A 1 -25.22 4.73 29.69
N GLN A 2 -24.45 3.66 29.58
CA GLN A 2 -23.95 3.19 28.27
C GLN A 2 -25.17 2.82 27.43
N ARG A 3 -25.35 3.50 26.29
CA ARG A 3 -26.27 3.04 25.27
C ARG A 3 -25.73 1.73 24.73
N GLN A 4 -26.40 0.61 25.06
CA GLN A 4 -26.28 -0.61 24.28
C GLN A 4 -26.74 -0.24 22.85
N MET A 5 -25.80 0.05 21.98
CA MET A 5 -26.08 0.19 20.57
C MET A 5 -26.45 -1.18 20.03
N CYS A 6 -27.69 -1.30 19.57
CA CYS A 6 -28.24 -2.52 19.03
C CYS A 6 -27.36 -3.06 17.88
N ILE A 7 -26.91 -4.30 18.02
CA ILE A 7 -26.19 -5.08 17.01
C ILE A 7 -27.08 -5.41 15.79
N ARG A 8 -28.35 -5.02 15.81
CA ARG A 8 -29.38 -5.50 14.86
C ARG A 8 -29.26 -4.93 13.44
N ASP A 9 -28.55 -3.81 13.25
CA ASP A 9 -28.58 -3.07 11.98
C ASP A 9 -27.24 -3.11 11.21
N ARG A 10 -26.25 -3.88 11.71
CA ARG A 10 -24.93 -4.01 11.07
C ARG A 10 -24.78 -5.32 10.37
N LYS A 11 -24.28 -5.28 9.15
CA LYS A 11 -24.03 -6.46 8.34
C LYS A 11 -22.67 -6.43 7.68
N TYR A 12 -22.15 -7.61 7.39
CA TYR A 12 -21.02 -7.75 6.48
C TYR A 12 -21.56 -7.80 5.06
N ILE A 13 -20.97 -6.99 4.19
CA ILE A 13 -21.29 -6.97 2.77
C ILE A 13 -20.04 -7.28 1.95
N GLU A 14 -20.20 -8.11 0.95
CA GLU A 14 -19.22 -8.30 -0.12
C GLU A 14 -19.39 -7.13 -1.09
N ILE A 15 -18.29 -6.59 -1.59
CA ILE A 15 -18.27 -5.39 -2.42
C ILE A 15 -17.53 -5.71 -3.71
N ASP A 16 -18.19 -5.58 -4.85
CA ASP A 16 -17.53 -5.75 -6.15
C ASP A 16 -16.65 -4.53 -6.47
N TYR A 17 -17.18 -3.34 -6.20
CA TYR A 17 -16.46 -2.07 -6.30
C TYR A 17 -17.07 -1.04 -5.35
N LEU A 18 -16.30 -0.04 -4.99
CA LEU A 18 -16.75 1.06 -4.14
C LEU A 18 -17.39 2.16 -5.01
N ASP A 19 -18.70 2.32 -4.89
CA ASP A 19 -19.37 3.49 -5.44
C ASP A 19 -19.07 4.76 -4.61
N SER A 20 -19.53 5.91 -5.06
CA SER A 20 -19.26 7.19 -4.39
C SER A 20 -19.79 7.25 -2.95
N ILE A 21 -20.85 6.50 -2.63
CA ILE A 21 -21.45 6.47 -1.28
C ILE A 21 -20.57 5.64 -0.34
N LEU A 22 -20.16 4.46 -0.78
CA LEU A 22 -19.27 3.58 -0.02
C LEU A 22 -17.86 4.16 0.08
N MET A 23 -17.38 4.87 -0.95
CA MET A 23 -16.10 5.60 -0.89
C MET A 23 -16.09 6.65 0.21
N ASN A 24 -17.13 7.50 0.29
CA ASN A 24 -17.25 8.48 1.38
C ASN A 24 -17.25 7.79 2.76
N ALA A 25 -17.96 6.66 2.89
CA ALA A 25 -17.99 5.90 4.15
C ALA A 25 -16.62 5.28 4.49
N LEU A 26 -15.84 4.85 3.49
CA LEU A 26 -14.48 4.36 3.68
C LEU A 26 -13.54 5.50 4.08
N GLU A 27 -13.60 6.66 3.43
CA GLU A 27 -12.80 7.84 3.81
C GLU A 27 -13.04 8.28 5.25
N GLU A 28 -14.29 8.25 5.71
CA GLU A 28 -14.60 8.51 7.12
C GLU A 28 -14.00 7.46 8.06
N LEU A 29 -13.96 6.19 7.65
CA LEU A 29 -13.32 5.12 8.41
C LEU A 29 -11.81 5.30 8.46
N ILE A 30 -11.16 5.63 7.33
CA ILE A 30 -9.73 5.94 7.22
C ILE A 30 -9.35 7.05 8.20
N ASN A 31 -10.10 8.14 8.20
CA ASN A 31 -9.89 9.27 9.11
C ASN A 31 -10.01 8.88 10.60
N LYS A 32 -10.90 7.92 10.93
CA LYS A 32 -11.02 7.37 12.29
C LYS A 32 -9.88 6.42 12.67
N CYS A 33 -9.13 5.94 11.68
CA CYS A 33 -8.03 4.97 11.82
C CYS A 33 -6.65 5.59 11.54
N ASP A 34 -6.45 6.85 11.93
CA ASP A 34 -5.18 7.58 11.83
C ASP A 34 -4.67 7.73 10.37
N GLY A 35 -5.57 7.71 9.40
CA GLY A 35 -5.27 7.93 8.00
C GLY A 35 -4.62 6.71 7.29
N TYR A 36 -4.66 5.53 7.88
CA TYR A 36 -4.19 4.33 7.20
C TYR A 36 -5.12 3.97 6.04
N GLU A 37 -4.59 3.95 4.83
CA GLU A 37 -5.32 3.60 3.61
C GLU A 37 -5.16 2.10 3.31
N PRO A 38 -6.27 1.33 3.27
CA PRO A 38 -6.24 -0.06 2.84
C PRO A 38 -6.22 -0.15 1.31
N TYR A 39 -5.85 -1.29 0.74
CA TYR A 39 -6.10 -1.56 -0.68
C TYR A 39 -7.60 -1.65 -0.94
N TYR A 40 -8.08 -0.91 -1.94
CA TYR A 40 -9.47 -0.95 -2.37
C TYR A 40 -9.57 -0.79 -3.89
N CYS A 41 -10.74 -1.13 -4.44
CA CYS A 41 -11.06 -0.94 -5.85
C CYS A 41 -12.39 -0.21 -6.01
N ASP A 42 -12.38 0.86 -6.80
CA ASP A 42 -13.53 1.70 -7.14
C ASP A 42 -14.19 1.32 -8.48
N SER A 43 -13.63 0.35 -9.17
CA SER A 43 -14.11 -0.20 -10.43
C SER A 43 -14.11 -1.72 -10.38
N HIS A 44 -14.83 -2.36 -11.31
CA HIS A 44 -14.83 -3.82 -11.36
C HIS A 44 -13.44 -4.35 -11.76
N ASN A 45 -12.85 -5.17 -10.88
CA ASN A 45 -11.53 -5.76 -11.08
C ASN A 45 -11.46 -7.15 -10.40
N ASP A 46 -11.28 -8.19 -11.20
CA ASP A 46 -11.21 -9.58 -10.74
C ASP A 46 -10.01 -9.87 -9.81
N SER A 47 -8.99 -9.00 -9.81
CA SER A 47 -7.85 -9.11 -8.89
C SER A 47 -8.13 -8.56 -7.49
N PHE A 48 -9.34 -8.01 -7.25
CA PHE A 48 -9.74 -7.50 -5.95
C PHE A 48 -10.91 -8.29 -5.36
N ILE A 49 -10.83 -8.54 -4.06
CA ILE A 49 -11.95 -9.07 -3.26
C ILE A 49 -12.10 -8.18 -2.04
N GLN A 50 -13.28 -7.62 -1.83
CA GLN A 50 -13.52 -6.64 -0.80
C GLN A 50 -14.72 -6.98 0.06
N CYS A 51 -14.63 -6.67 1.35
CA CYS A 51 -15.71 -6.87 2.31
C CYS A 51 -15.72 -5.73 3.34
N ALA A 52 -16.90 -5.26 3.68
CA ALA A 52 -17.07 -4.26 4.72
C ALA A 52 -18.09 -4.66 5.78
N LEU A 53 -17.92 -4.10 6.98
CA LEU A 53 -18.91 -4.07 8.05
C LEU A 53 -19.61 -2.72 8.02
N VAL A 54 -20.87 -2.70 7.65
CA VAL A 54 -21.64 -1.47 7.47
C VAL A 54 -22.94 -1.47 8.28
N ASP A 55 -23.39 -0.27 8.63
CA ASP A 55 -24.76 0.02 9.05
C ASP A 55 -25.40 0.82 7.90
N ASP A 56 -26.36 0.23 7.23
CA ASP A 56 -27.09 0.81 6.10
C ASP A 56 -28.55 1.12 6.45
N SER A 57 -28.82 1.32 7.73
CA SER A 57 -30.16 1.67 8.21
C SER A 57 -30.62 3.07 7.75
N THR A 58 -29.71 3.86 7.16
CA THR A 58 -29.96 5.20 6.62
C THR A 58 -29.43 5.30 5.17
N ASP A 59 -29.86 6.34 4.45
CA ASP A 59 -29.39 6.63 3.08
C ASP A 59 -27.87 6.90 3.01
N SER A 60 -27.24 7.20 4.14
CA SER A 60 -25.79 7.36 4.27
C SER A 60 -25.25 6.24 5.14
N PRO A 61 -24.71 5.16 4.53
CA PRO A 61 -24.18 4.03 5.28
C PRO A 61 -22.96 4.44 6.10
N VAL A 62 -22.83 3.88 7.29
CA VAL A 62 -21.64 4.06 8.14
C VAL A 62 -20.81 2.80 8.09
N MET A 63 -19.53 2.94 7.68
CA MET A 63 -18.58 1.83 7.64
C MET A 63 -17.82 1.74 8.96
N TYR A 64 -17.78 0.55 9.54
CA TYR A 64 -17.09 0.23 10.80
C TYR A 64 -15.89 -0.68 10.62
N GLY A 65 -15.75 -1.28 9.46
CA GLY A 65 -14.63 -2.11 9.10
C GLY A 65 -14.59 -2.36 7.61
N PHE A 66 -13.39 -2.56 7.09
CA PHE A 66 -13.13 -2.86 5.69
C PHE A 66 -11.93 -3.81 5.60
N VAL A 67 -11.99 -4.76 4.68
CA VAL A 67 -10.88 -5.64 4.29
C VAL A 67 -10.85 -5.70 2.78
N GLY A 68 -9.68 -5.44 2.20
CA GLY A 68 -9.38 -5.61 0.79
C GLY A 68 -8.29 -6.66 0.60
N LEU A 69 -8.48 -7.52 -0.39
CA LEU A 69 -7.51 -8.48 -0.88
C LEU A 69 -7.11 -8.09 -2.30
N LEU A 70 -5.82 -7.94 -2.53
CA LEU A 70 -5.22 -7.78 -3.85
C LEU A 70 -4.56 -9.10 -4.25
N ILE A 71 -5.07 -9.71 -5.32
CA ILE A 71 -4.56 -10.98 -5.85
C ILE A 71 -3.43 -10.69 -6.81
N ASN A 72 -2.24 -11.20 -6.51
CA ASN A 72 -1.08 -11.14 -7.38
C ASN A 72 -0.82 -12.54 -7.95
N ASP A 73 -1.46 -12.86 -9.06
CA ASP A 73 -1.35 -14.18 -9.70
C ASP A 73 0.05 -14.45 -10.24
N GLU A 74 0.79 -13.44 -10.65
CA GLU A 74 2.17 -13.58 -11.16
C GLU A 74 3.14 -14.02 -10.07
N CYS A 75 2.97 -13.47 -8.87
CA CYS A 75 3.82 -13.77 -7.72
C CYS A 75 3.29 -14.93 -6.86
N GLY A 76 2.04 -15.34 -7.05
CA GLY A 76 1.43 -16.46 -6.33
C GLY A 76 1.08 -16.18 -4.88
N TYR A 77 0.87 -14.90 -4.52
CA TYR A 77 0.42 -14.49 -3.18
C TYR A 77 -0.77 -13.52 -3.26
N VAL A 78 -1.41 -13.31 -2.13
CA VAL A 78 -2.53 -12.37 -1.96
C VAL A 78 -2.18 -11.40 -0.84
N GLU A 79 -2.15 -10.12 -1.17
CA GLU A 79 -1.97 -9.07 -0.20
C GLU A 79 -3.28 -8.76 0.50
N VAL A 80 -3.22 -8.64 1.82
CA VAL A 80 -4.37 -8.35 2.67
C VAL A 80 -4.15 -7.06 3.41
N SER A 81 -5.07 -6.14 3.27
CA SER A 81 -5.09 -4.94 4.08
C SER A 81 -6.49 -4.68 4.63
N GLY A 82 -6.59 -3.86 5.68
CA GLY A 82 -7.90 -3.52 6.19
C GLY A 82 -7.91 -2.74 7.49
N LEU A 83 -9.08 -2.25 7.82
CA LEU A 83 -9.35 -1.37 8.94
C LEU A 83 -10.52 -1.87 9.78
N VAL A 84 -10.46 -1.58 11.06
CA VAL A 84 -11.64 -1.66 11.96
C VAL A 84 -11.64 -0.41 12.83
N ALA A 85 -12.77 0.28 12.86
CA ALA A 85 -12.95 1.47 13.68
C ALA A 85 -12.56 1.17 15.14
N PRO A 86 -11.85 2.08 15.84
CA PRO A 86 -11.29 1.82 17.16
C PRO A 86 -12.28 1.21 18.16
N ASP A 87 -13.50 1.74 18.24
CA ASP A 87 -14.56 1.27 19.15
C ASP A 87 -15.07 -0.14 18.82
N PHE A 88 -14.70 -0.68 17.65
CA PHE A 88 -15.13 -1.98 17.13
C PHE A 88 -14.03 -3.03 17.12
N ARG A 89 -12.80 -2.65 17.47
CA ARG A 89 -11.66 -3.56 17.57
C ARG A 89 -11.88 -4.63 18.64
N HIS A 90 -11.07 -5.68 18.59
CA HIS A 90 -11.08 -6.82 19.55
C HIS A 90 -12.40 -7.61 19.62
N ARG A 91 -13.31 -7.44 18.63
CA ARG A 91 -14.59 -8.16 18.56
C ARG A 91 -14.63 -9.19 17.42
N GLY A 92 -13.49 -9.45 16.79
CA GLY A 92 -13.37 -10.44 15.71
C GLY A 92 -13.87 -9.97 14.33
N HIS A 93 -14.21 -8.68 14.18
CA HIS A 93 -14.76 -8.17 12.91
C HIS A 93 -13.78 -8.31 11.75
N PHE A 94 -12.49 -8.00 11.95
CA PHE A 94 -11.46 -8.18 10.92
C PHE A 94 -11.40 -9.64 10.46
N ARG A 95 -11.34 -10.60 11.40
CA ARG A 95 -11.31 -12.03 11.10
C ARG A 95 -12.55 -12.47 10.31
N ASN A 96 -13.72 -11.96 10.66
CA ASN A 96 -14.97 -12.32 9.98
C ASN A 96 -14.96 -11.81 8.52
N MET A 97 -14.56 -10.54 8.29
CA MET A 97 -14.42 -9.98 6.95
C MET A 97 -13.36 -10.74 6.13
N LEU A 98 -12.19 -10.99 6.70
CA LEU A 98 -11.14 -11.78 6.05
C LEU A 98 -11.64 -13.20 5.69
N SER A 99 -12.42 -13.83 6.56
CA SER A 99 -12.99 -15.15 6.27
C SER A 99 -14.02 -15.13 5.15
N ILE A 100 -14.75 -14.02 4.98
CA ILE A 100 -15.66 -13.82 3.86
C ILE A 100 -14.87 -13.68 2.57
N CYS A 101 -13.89 -12.78 2.54
CA CYS A 101 -13.02 -12.58 1.37
C CYS A 101 -12.29 -13.88 0.98
N TYR A 102 -11.73 -14.59 1.95
CA TYR A 102 -11.01 -15.84 1.72
C TYR A 102 -11.86 -16.93 1.04
N ARG A 103 -13.15 -17.01 1.36
CA ARG A 103 -14.06 -17.96 0.71
C ARG A 103 -14.30 -17.68 -0.76
N ASN A 104 -14.08 -16.43 -1.18
CA ASN A 104 -14.24 -15.99 -2.57
C ASN A 104 -12.95 -16.13 -3.38
N LEU A 105 -11.81 -16.41 -2.73
CA LEU A 105 -10.58 -16.73 -3.44
C LEU A 105 -10.76 -18.04 -4.24
N LYS A 106 -10.47 -17.98 -5.52
CA LYS A 106 -10.39 -19.18 -6.37
C LYS A 106 -9.21 -20.02 -5.90
N SER A 107 -9.37 -21.34 -5.90
CA SER A 107 -8.37 -22.31 -5.39
C SER A 107 -6.99 -22.21 -6.07
N SER A 108 -6.86 -21.52 -7.19
CA SER A 108 -5.63 -21.32 -7.94
C SER A 108 -4.78 -20.14 -7.46
N SER A 109 -5.37 -19.18 -6.74
CA SER A 109 -4.71 -17.90 -6.40
C SER A 109 -4.13 -17.88 -4.97
N ALA A 110 -4.39 -18.87 -4.15
CA ALA A 110 -4.12 -18.82 -2.72
C ALA A 110 -2.93 -19.69 -2.29
N GLY A 111 -1.73 -19.35 -2.74
CA GLY A 111 -0.50 -19.93 -2.17
C GLY A 111 -0.25 -19.40 -0.75
N ASN A 112 -0.09 -18.10 -0.61
CA ASN A 112 0.18 -17.42 0.65
C ASN A 112 -0.69 -16.18 0.79
N LEU A 113 -1.08 -15.86 2.04
CA LEU A 113 -1.66 -14.57 2.40
C LEU A 113 -0.59 -13.70 3.06
N GLU A 114 -0.34 -12.53 2.51
CA GLU A 114 0.55 -11.53 3.08
C GLU A 114 -0.26 -10.39 3.68
N LEU A 115 -0.20 -10.24 4.99
CA LEU A 115 -0.91 -9.19 5.70
C LEU A 115 -0.01 -7.97 5.88
N ILE A 116 -0.42 -6.84 5.31
CA ILE A 116 0.24 -5.56 5.50
C ILE A 116 -0.38 -4.83 6.68
N ALA A 117 0.45 -4.45 7.63
CA ALA A 117 0.01 -3.77 8.85
C ALA A 117 1.03 -2.72 9.31
N PRO A 118 0.57 -1.58 9.87
CA PRO A 118 1.47 -0.63 10.52
C PRO A 118 2.26 -1.29 11.64
N ILE A 119 3.56 -0.97 11.76
CA ILE A 119 4.45 -1.55 12.81
C ILE A 119 3.91 -1.27 14.23
N SER A 120 3.29 -0.12 14.44
CA SER A 120 2.63 0.24 15.70
C SER A 120 1.24 -0.39 15.85
N GLY A 121 0.79 -1.16 14.86
CA GLY A 121 -0.57 -1.69 14.82
C GLY A 121 -0.79 -2.83 15.80
N GLU A 122 -2.01 -2.91 16.30
CA GLU A 122 -2.48 -3.99 17.18
C GLU A 122 -2.45 -5.38 16.51
N LEU A 123 -2.31 -5.42 15.18
CA LEU A 123 -2.22 -6.66 14.40
C LEU A 123 -0.99 -7.49 14.73
N LEU A 124 0.13 -6.87 15.12
CA LEU A 124 1.33 -7.60 15.57
C LEU A 124 1.07 -8.42 16.86
N ASN A 125 0.04 -8.06 17.60
CA ASN A 125 -0.37 -8.75 18.82
C ASN A 125 -1.59 -9.66 18.61
N CYS A 126 -2.13 -9.74 17.38
CA CYS A 126 -3.30 -10.57 17.16
C CYS A 126 -2.89 -12.03 16.91
N SER A 127 -3.76 -12.96 17.33
CA SER A 127 -3.61 -14.41 17.15
C SER A 127 -3.83 -14.91 15.69
N LEU A 128 -3.60 -14.04 14.71
CA LEU A 128 -3.42 -14.48 13.33
C LEU A 128 -2.06 -15.14 13.29
N CYS A 129 -2.05 -16.47 13.15
CA CYS A 129 -0.82 -17.24 13.06
C CYS A 129 -0.12 -16.89 11.74
N GLY A 130 0.99 -16.18 11.82
CA GLY A 130 1.82 -15.84 10.69
C GLY A 130 3.21 -15.44 11.16
N ASP A 131 4.18 -15.64 10.32
CA ASP A 131 5.56 -15.17 10.54
C ASP A 131 5.73 -13.81 9.90
N VAL A 132 6.55 -12.95 10.51
CA VAL A 132 6.93 -11.67 9.90
C VAL A 132 7.93 -11.94 8.79
N CYS A 133 7.52 -11.63 7.54
CA CYS A 133 8.37 -11.85 6.37
C CYS A 133 9.36 -10.71 6.18
N PHE A 134 8.91 -9.47 6.31
CA PHE A 134 9.74 -8.26 6.17
C PHE A 134 9.09 -7.06 6.86
N TYR A 135 9.84 -5.96 6.92
CA TYR A 135 9.36 -4.66 7.35
C TYR A 135 9.58 -3.66 6.24
N GLU A 136 8.55 -2.86 5.94
CA GLU A 136 8.65 -1.70 5.08
C GLU A 136 8.63 -0.41 5.92
N TYR A 137 9.45 0.56 5.51
CA TYR A 137 9.54 1.85 6.18
C TYR A 137 9.24 2.96 5.19
N LEU A 138 8.23 3.77 5.49
CA LEU A 138 7.96 5.00 4.76
C LEU A 138 8.82 6.13 5.34
N TYR A 139 9.71 6.68 4.53
CA TYR A 139 10.51 7.85 4.88
C TYR A 139 9.96 9.06 4.16
N GLN A 140 9.65 10.11 4.93
CA GLN A 140 9.30 11.39 4.35
C GLN A 140 10.50 12.32 4.40
N LEU A 141 10.89 12.86 3.24
CA LEU A 141 11.97 13.82 3.10
C LEU A 141 11.38 15.21 2.85
N ASP A 142 11.66 16.13 3.77
CA ASP A 142 11.30 17.54 3.58
C ASP A 142 12.36 18.23 2.69
N LYS A 143 11.89 18.88 1.62
CA LYS A 143 12.69 19.63 0.68
C LYS A 143 13.63 20.65 1.34
N ALA A 144 13.19 21.26 2.44
CA ALA A 144 14.00 22.25 3.18
C ALA A 144 15.23 21.65 3.88
N HIS A 145 15.21 20.34 4.14
CA HIS A 145 16.28 19.62 4.86
C HIS A 145 17.14 18.75 3.94
N PHE A 146 16.85 18.77 2.64
CA PHE A 146 17.56 17.93 1.68
C PHE A 146 18.90 18.56 1.25
N ASN A 147 20.00 17.83 1.40
CA ASN A 147 21.33 18.27 1.01
C ASN A 147 21.80 17.57 -0.27
N LEU A 148 21.51 18.18 -1.42
CA LEU A 148 21.92 17.71 -2.74
C LEU A 148 23.44 17.45 -2.86
N LYS A 149 24.27 18.24 -2.19
CA LYS A 149 25.74 18.14 -2.30
C LYS A 149 26.29 16.84 -1.72
N SER A 150 25.58 16.22 -0.76
CA SER A 150 26.02 14.96 -0.17
C SER A 150 25.76 13.75 -1.08
N ILE A 151 24.93 13.90 -2.11
CA ILE A 151 24.45 12.82 -2.96
C ILE A 151 25.21 12.78 -4.30
N GLN A 152 25.66 13.92 -4.80
CA GLN A 152 26.37 14.03 -6.10
C GLN A 152 27.73 13.29 -6.14
N ALA A 153 28.23 12.80 -5.02
CA ALA A 153 29.57 12.21 -4.94
C ALA A 153 29.72 10.78 -5.42
N ALA A 154 28.62 10.12 -5.82
CA ALA A 154 28.63 8.68 -6.09
C ALA A 154 28.11 8.27 -7.48
N GLU A 155 27.93 9.23 -8.40
CA GLU A 155 27.44 8.89 -9.74
C GLU A 155 28.52 8.13 -10.52
N PRO A 156 28.25 6.91 -10.99
CA PRO A 156 29.19 6.16 -11.80
C PRO A 156 29.46 6.86 -13.14
N ASP A 157 30.69 6.86 -13.58
CA ASP A 157 31.05 7.35 -14.90
C ASP A 157 30.27 6.59 -15.99
N ASN A 158 29.66 7.33 -16.93
CA ASN A 158 28.87 6.80 -18.04
C ASN A 158 27.59 6.05 -17.68
N ALA A 159 26.96 6.31 -16.56
CA ALA A 159 25.61 5.84 -16.27
C ALA A 159 24.60 6.51 -17.22
N GLU A 160 23.70 5.69 -17.78
CA GLU A 160 22.58 6.14 -18.60
C GLU A 160 21.28 5.94 -17.85
N TYR A 161 20.38 6.92 -17.98
CA TYR A 161 19.10 6.92 -17.26
C TYR A 161 17.94 7.03 -18.23
N TYR A 162 16.95 6.17 -18.05
CA TYR A 162 15.74 6.14 -18.86
C TYR A 162 14.51 6.20 -17.97
N LEU A 163 13.50 6.91 -18.43
CA LEU A 163 12.17 6.95 -17.82
C LEU A 163 11.20 6.26 -18.78
N GLU A 164 10.65 5.14 -18.38
CA GLU A 164 9.66 4.37 -19.12
C GLU A 164 8.36 4.34 -18.31
N GLY A 165 7.40 5.23 -18.64
CA GLY A 165 6.22 5.45 -17.82
C GLY A 165 6.60 6.02 -16.45
N ASP A 166 6.28 5.30 -15.38
CA ASP A 166 6.62 5.65 -14.00
C ASP A 166 7.90 4.93 -13.52
N ASP A 167 8.51 4.11 -14.38
CA ASP A 167 9.71 3.34 -14.08
C ASP A 167 10.96 4.15 -14.41
N TYR A 168 11.84 4.28 -13.45
CA TYR A 168 13.13 4.92 -13.61
C TYR A 168 14.24 3.88 -13.62
N LEU A 169 14.90 3.75 -14.76
CA LEU A 169 15.90 2.72 -15.03
C LEU A 169 17.28 3.32 -15.15
N MET A 170 18.28 2.67 -14.55
CA MET A 170 19.69 3.02 -14.65
C MET A 170 20.47 1.90 -15.32
N TYR A 171 21.23 2.23 -16.33
CA TYR A 171 22.12 1.31 -17.06
C TYR A 171 23.59 1.70 -16.87
N LEU A 172 24.43 0.69 -16.91
CA LEU A 172 25.88 0.88 -17.03
C LEU A 172 26.35 0.18 -18.31
N PRO A 173 27.36 0.73 -19.03
CA PRO A 173 27.77 0.24 -20.36
C PRO A 173 28.19 -1.24 -20.44
N GLU A 174 28.62 -1.81 -19.33
CA GLU A 174 29.03 -3.20 -19.23
C GLU A 174 27.88 -4.18 -18.94
N TYR A 175 26.65 -3.69 -18.81
CA TYR A 175 25.47 -4.51 -18.51
C TYR A 175 24.41 -4.34 -19.59
N GLU A 176 23.78 -5.45 -20.00
CA GLU A 176 22.67 -5.46 -20.97
C GLU A 176 21.33 -5.08 -20.33
N GLU A 177 21.17 -5.39 -19.04
CA GLU A 177 19.99 -5.15 -18.25
C GLU A 177 20.17 -3.94 -17.30
N PRO A 178 19.09 -3.27 -16.86
CA PRO A 178 19.20 -2.18 -15.92
C PRO A 178 19.82 -2.65 -14.60
N VAL A 179 20.81 -1.91 -14.13
CA VAL A 179 21.54 -2.22 -12.88
C VAL A 179 20.85 -1.67 -11.64
N ALA A 180 20.00 -0.69 -11.81
CA ALA A 180 19.12 -0.19 -10.77
C ALA A 180 17.80 0.31 -11.39
N LEU A 181 16.72 0.18 -10.62
CA LEU A 181 15.41 0.73 -10.97
C LEU A 181 14.74 1.30 -9.72
N LEU A 182 13.82 2.20 -9.92
CA LEU A 182 12.89 2.67 -8.93
C LEU A 182 11.57 3.08 -9.60
N TYR A 183 10.51 3.05 -8.85
CA TYR A 183 9.21 3.51 -9.29
C TYR A 183 8.91 4.89 -8.73
N LEU A 184 8.27 5.73 -9.56
CA LEU A 184 7.85 7.06 -9.21
C LEU A 184 6.34 7.19 -9.35
N ASP A 185 5.68 7.61 -8.29
CA ASP A 185 4.30 8.07 -8.36
C ASP A 185 4.28 9.57 -8.03
N THR A 186 3.97 10.37 -9.05
CA THR A 186 4.01 11.83 -8.95
C THR A 186 2.62 12.36 -8.66
N GLN A 187 2.43 12.86 -7.47
CA GLN A 187 1.24 13.55 -7.02
C GLN A 187 1.44 15.07 -7.06
N ASN A 188 0.36 15.85 -7.00
CA ASN A 188 0.41 17.31 -7.14
C ASN A 188 1.35 18.02 -6.14
N THR A 189 1.58 17.44 -4.98
CA THR A 189 2.33 18.07 -3.88
C THR A 189 3.53 17.28 -3.39
N PHE A 190 3.64 16.02 -3.78
CA PHE A 190 4.74 15.12 -3.39
C PHE A 190 5.03 14.08 -4.47
N VAL A 191 6.18 13.45 -4.36
CA VAL A 191 6.59 12.32 -5.20
C VAL A 191 6.86 11.14 -4.29
N ASN A 192 6.15 10.04 -4.53
CA ASN A 192 6.46 8.77 -3.92
C ASN A 192 7.57 8.09 -4.71
N VAL A 193 8.61 7.64 -4.01
CA VAL A 193 9.68 6.81 -4.56
C VAL A 193 9.61 5.46 -3.87
N TYR A 194 9.41 4.40 -4.62
CA TYR A 194 9.25 3.06 -4.06
C TYR A 194 9.90 1.99 -4.96
N GLY A 195 9.95 0.75 -4.49
CA GLY A 195 10.48 -0.37 -5.24
C GLY A 195 11.93 -0.19 -5.69
N VAL A 196 12.76 0.51 -4.90
CA VAL A 196 14.17 0.76 -5.26
C VAL A 196 14.92 -0.57 -5.29
N PHE A 197 15.38 -0.93 -6.47
CA PHE A 197 16.18 -2.14 -6.69
C PHE A 197 17.59 -1.77 -7.16
N VAL A 198 18.59 -2.52 -6.71
CA VAL A 198 19.98 -2.48 -7.21
C VAL A 198 20.46 -3.90 -7.36
N ASP A 199 21.10 -4.22 -8.51
CA ASP A 199 21.72 -5.51 -8.75
C ASP A 199 22.63 -5.90 -7.57
N GLU A 200 22.50 -7.12 -7.10
CA GLU A 200 23.16 -7.60 -5.88
C GLU A 200 24.68 -7.40 -5.90
N LYS A 201 25.32 -7.60 -7.03
CA LYS A 201 26.79 -7.44 -7.22
C LYS A 201 27.25 -5.98 -7.12
N LEU A 202 26.31 -5.06 -7.23
CA LEU A 202 26.57 -3.61 -7.23
C LEU A 202 26.09 -2.91 -5.96
N ARG A 203 25.47 -3.64 -5.04
CA ARG A 203 25.05 -3.09 -3.74
C ARG A 203 26.25 -2.63 -2.90
N GLY A 204 26.02 -1.69 -2.04
CA GLY A 204 27.06 -1.09 -1.16
C GLY A 204 28.04 -0.13 -1.86
N LYS A 205 27.88 0.12 -3.16
CA LYS A 205 28.75 1.01 -3.96
C LYS A 205 28.13 2.41 -4.18
N GLY A 206 27.03 2.72 -3.51
CA GLY A 206 26.33 3.99 -3.65
C GLY A 206 25.39 4.08 -4.86
N ILE A 207 25.29 3.05 -5.69
CA ILE A 207 24.48 3.03 -6.92
C ILE A 207 23.00 3.34 -6.66
N GLY A 208 22.42 2.78 -5.59
CA GLY A 208 21.02 3.07 -5.24
C GLY A 208 20.73 4.53 -4.87
N THR A 209 21.78 5.30 -4.55
CA THR A 209 21.63 6.73 -4.26
C THR A 209 21.47 7.56 -5.54
N CYS A 210 22.03 7.11 -6.66
CA CYS A 210 22.06 7.83 -7.93
C CYS A 210 20.66 8.05 -8.52
N PRO A 211 19.82 7.01 -8.73
CA PRO A 211 18.47 7.22 -9.25
C PRO A 211 17.61 8.10 -8.34
N VAL A 212 17.71 7.95 -7.02
CA VAL A 212 17.00 8.81 -6.07
C VAL A 212 17.41 10.28 -6.19
N SER A 213 18.69 10.55 -6.41
CA SER A 213 19.22 11.90 -6.59
C SER A 213 18.75 12.55 -7.88
N TYR A 214 18.75 11.79 -8.98
CA TYR A 214 18.33 12.30 -10.29
C TYR A 214 16.83 12.60 -10.34
N THR A 215 15.99 11.78 -9.76
CA THR A 215 14.54 12.03 -9.68
C THR A 215 14.23 13.30 -8.92
N HIS A 216 15.03 13.60 -7.90
CA HIS A 216 14.88 14.83 -7.13
C HIS A 216 15.28 16.07 -7.93
N LEU A 217 16.32 15.98 -8.75
CA LEU A 217 16.73 17.08 -9.67
C LEU A 217 15.65 17.36 -10.72
N ARG A 218 15.06 16.32 -11.34
CA ARG A 218 13.99 16.46 -12.33
C ARG A 218 12.68 16.98 -11.75
N ALA A 219 12.29 16.57 -10.56
CA ALA A 219 11.13 17.13 -9.88
C ALA A 219 11.27 18.65 -9.64
N HIS A 220 12.50 19.16 -9.61
CA HIS A 220 12.78 20.59 -9.55
C HIS A 220 12.65 21.32 -10.89
N GLU A 221 12.92 20.66 -12.01
CA GLU A 221 12.85 21.28 -13.35
C GLU A 221 11.41 21.37 -13.89
N THR A 222 10.52 20.49 -13.45
CA THR A 222 9.11 20.48 -13.90
C THR A 222 8.20 21.45 -13.13
N VAL A 223 8.70 22.11 -12.08
CA VAL A 223 7.94 23.10 -11.27
C VAL A 223 8.34 24.55 -11.62
N LEU A 224 9.12 24.76 -12.65
CA LEU A 224 9.42 26.06 -13.27
C LEU A 224 8.67 26.18 -14.59
#